data_f30b9c3f7e047a61742cb21d4f65e3ee
#
_entry.id   f30b9c3f7e047a61742cb21d4f65e3ee
#
_cell.length_a   1.000
_cell.length_b   1.000
_cell.length_c   1.000
_cell.angle_alpha   90.00
_cell.angle_beta   90.00
_cell.angle_gamma   90.00
#
_symmetry.space_group_name_H-M   'P 1'
#
loop_
_entity.id
_entity.type
_entity.pdbx_description
1 polymer ?
#
loop_
_entity_poly.entity_id
_entity_poly.type
_entity_poly.pdbx_seq_one_letter_code
_entity_poly.pdbx_strand_id
1 'polypeptide(L)'
;MTTINVLGNEAIALALVEQGCRVVTAYPGTPSSEILAGVVKHKKRLDRQVYAEWSINEKVAFEVAMAASWTGLRAAVAMKQVGLNVASDPLFSAAYQGVKGGFVIIPADDPGPHSSQTEQDSRLTAYNAKIPAYDPSTPAEARVMVKHALALSEKHEVPVIVRPTTRLCHAVQSMELENGPARNGNPSKVRFRKNAQRWAATPKFRHKLHVELNQKLIDITSEFEQSPLNYVDGSAAAHRIGVIAAGVAFNTAKQSLYELGVELPILKIGTPFPLPQKLVAEFIAGLDTVIVIEEPGTCIEMQLPNRTRVHGRLDGAVPAAGELTPEVVATFLAKTLTESGIEVNAAPDDAALQQAIDSLDLPIRPPRLCPGCSHRSAFYAAKSEFGPKAIYPGDIGCYTLGTNLRAVDTAVDMGASVSLADGFFQANRLTGDKRPIVATIGDSTFLHSGIVPLINAVHTGARFVLIILDNHTTAMTGFQPTPANDYLADGAAATHVVSIPDLVRSCGVGFVRVADPFDHDQFRGVLSEAQDYAQAADGGIAVVIADRPCVLYEPTSVREALLPVIVTEECDGCRYCVEAFECPAISLSADRSRVDIDYKICVECGQCIDACYKGFIVPEVMTTEEQRV
;
A
#
# COMPACT_ATOMS: atom_id res chain seq x y z
N MET A 1 -30.12 -13.54 14.12
CA MET A 1 -28.98 -13.24 13.25
C MET A 1 -27.91 -12.58 14.10
N THR A 2 -26.64 -12.85 13.88
CA THR A 2 -25.56 -12.27 14.67
C THR A 2 -25.07 -11.02 13.97
N THR A 3 -25.22 -9.85 14.61
CA THR A 3 -24.67 -8.58 14.12
C THR A 3 -23.21 -8.45 14.54
N ILE A 4 -22.37 -7.99 13.65
CA ILE A 4 -20.95 -7.72 13.90
C ILE A 4 -20.54 -6.36 13.35
N ASN A 5 -19.59 -5.74 14.02
CA ASN A 5 -18.91 -4.54 13.50
C ASN A 5 -17.66 -4.99 12.74
N VAL A 6 -17.53 -4.54 11.51
CA VAL A 6 -16.40 -4.91 10.64
C VAL A 6 -15.86 -3.67 9.92
N LEU A 7 -14.56 -3.71 9.66
CA LEU A 7 -13.92 -2.77 8.74
C LEU A 7 -14.35 -3.05 7.29
N GLY A 8 -14.23 -2.07 6.41
CA GLY A 8 -14.47 -2.27 4.98
C GLY A 8 -13.65 -3.42 4.39
N ASN A 9 -12.37 -3.52 4.74
CA ASN A 9 -11.51 -4.64 4.37
C ASN A 9 -12.08 -5.99 4.87
N GLU A 10 -12.56 -6.04 6.11
CA GLU A 10 -13.18 -7.24 6.67
C GLU A 10 -14.53 -7.56 6.00
N ALA A 11 -15.31 -6.56 5.58
CA ALA A 11 -16.56 -6.76 4.84
C ALA A 11 -16.31 -7.41 3.48
N ILE A 12 -15.26 -6.98 2.77
CA ILE A 12 -14.80 -7.60 1.53
C ILE A 12 -14.37 -9.05 1.78
N ALA A 13 -13.53 -9.26 2.80
CA ALA A 13 -13.05 -10.59 3.19
C ALA A 13 -14.19 -11.55 3.54
N LEU A 14 -15.16 -11.06 4.33
CA LEU A 14 -16.36 -11.81 4.68
C LEU A 14 -17.14 -12.23 3.42
N ALA A 15 -17.35 -11.30 2.49
CA ALA A 15 -18.03 -11.60 1.23
C ALA A 15 -17.30 -12.68 0.40
N LEU A 16 -15.99 -12.61 0.30
CA LEU A 16 -15.18 -13.62 -0.41
C LEU A 16 -15.40 -15.01 0.18
N VAL A 17 -15.38 -15.12 1.51
CA VAL A 17 -15.58 -16.41 2.21
C VAL A 17 -17.03 -16.89 2.08
N GLU A 18 -18.03 -16.03 2.26
CA GLU A 18 -19.45 -16.33 2.11
C GLU A 18 -19.81 -16.78 0.69
N GLN A 19 -19.20 -16.14 -0.30
CA GLN A 19 -19.43 -16.47 -1.71
C GLN A 19 -18.60 -17.66 -2.20
N GLY A 20 -17.85 -18.31 -1.31
CA GLY A 20 -17.14 -19.57 -1.60
C GLY A 20 -15.89 -19.42 -2.43
N CYS A 21 -15.16 -18.31 -2.29
CA CYS A 21 -13.79 -18.22 -2.78
C CYS A 21 -12.94 -19.32 -2.13
N ARG A 22 -12.13 -20.01 -2.94
CA ARG A 22 -11.29 -21.13 -2.51
C ARG A 22 -9.82 -20.78 -2.45
N VAL A 23 -9.40 -19.79 -3.22
CA VAL A 23 -8.04 -19.29 -3.24
C VAL A 23 -8.09 -17.78 -3.14
N VAL A 24 -7.46 -17.24 -2.11
CA VAL A 24 -7.30 -15.79 -1.92
C VAL A 24 -5.83 -15.51 -1.65
N THR A 25 -5.23 -14.71 -2.50
CA THR A 25 -3.83 -14.33 -2.43
C THR A 25 -3.69 -12.82 -2.27
N ALA A 26 -2.60 -12.38 -1.68
CA ALA A 26 -2.30 -10.96 -1.55
C ALA A 26 -0.80 -10.71 -1.40
N TYR A 27 -0.38 -9.48 -1.67
CA TYR A 27 0.85 -8.94 -1.14
C TYR A 27 0.53 -7.81 -0.16
N PRO A 28 1.26 -7.69 0.97
CA PRO A 28 0.96 -6.69 1.98
C PRO A 28 1.13 -5.25 1.46
N GLY A 29 0.12 -4.42 1.70
CA GLY A 29 0.14 -3.01 1.27
C GLY A 29 -1.03 -2.24 1.89
N THR A 30 -0.74 -1.16 2.64
CA THR A 30 -1.80 -0.28 3.17
C THR A 30 -2.44 0.49 2.02
N PRO A 31 -3.78 0.49 1.85
CA PRO A 31 -4.79 0.09 2.83
C PRO A 31 -5.41 -1.31 2.64
N SER A 32 -4.83 -2.26 1.89
CA SER A 32 -5.45 -3.55 1.53
C SER A 32 -5.11 -4.72 2.45
N SER A 33 -4.13 -4.59 3.35
CA SER A 33 -3.56 -5.72 4.10
C SER A 33 -4.59 -6.49 4.94
N GLU A 34 -5.56 -5.81 5.55
CA GLU A 34 -6.56 -6.45 6.40
C GLU A 34 -7.55 -7.32 5.62
N ILE A 35 -7.58 -7.25 4.28
CA ILE A 35 -8.44 -8.12 3.46
C ILE A 35 -8.05 -9.59 3.65
N LEU A 36 -6.77 -9.94 3.46
CA LEU A 36 -6.32 -11.33 3.63
C LEU A 36 -6.37 -11.78 5.08
N ALA A 37 -6.00 -10.91 6.02
CA ALA A 37 -6.15 -11.17 7.45
C ALA A 37 -7.62 -11.45 7.82
N GLY A 38 -8.56 -10.69 7.26
CA GLY A 38 -9.99 -10.90 7.37
C GLY A 38 -10.44 -12.24 6.78
N VAL A 39 -9.90 -12.66 5.64
CA VAL A 39 -10.19 -13.97 5.05
C VAL A 39 -9.74 -15.09 5.99
N VAL A 40 -8.55 -15.00 6.58
CA VAL A 40 -8.05 -15.98 7.57
C VAL A 40 -8.94 -16.03 8.80
N LYS A 41 -9.41 -14.89 9.29
CA LYS A 41 -10.35 -14.77 10.41
C LYS A 41 -11.69 -15.43 10.08
N HIS A 42 -12.29 -15.08 8.94
CA HIS A 42 -13.64 -15.50 8.58
C HIS A 42 -13.70 -16.94 8.06
N LYS A 43 -12.64 -17.47 7.42
CA LYS A 43 -12.60 -18.91 7.06
C LYS A 43 -12.70 -19.81 8.30
N LYS A 44 -12.06 -19.43 9.41
CA LYS A 44 -12.16 -20.14 10.70
C LYS A 44 -13.55 -19.98 11.31
N ARG A 45 -14.09 -18.75 11.33
CA ARG A 45 -15.39 -18.43 11.91
C ARG A 45 -16.56 -19.14 11.22
N LEU A 46 -16.53 -19.26 9.89
CA LEU A 46 -17.60 -19.85 9.07
C LEU A 46 -17.35 -21.32 8.72
N ASP A 47 -16.28 -21.92 9.25
CA ASP A 47 -15.82 -23.28 8.91
C ASP A 47 -15.74 -23.50 7.39
N ARG A 48 -14.94 -22.68 6.72
CA ARG A 48 -14.75 -22.73 5.27
C ARG A 48 -13.31 -23.09 4.90
N GLN A 49 -13.18 -23.97 3.92
CA GLN A 49 -11.87 -24.28 3.34
C GLN A 49 -11.49 -23.20 2.33
N VAL A 50 -10.55 -22.33 2.69
CA VAL A 50 -9.97 -21.30 1.83
C VAL A 50 -8.46 -21.38 1.97
N TYR A 51 -7.77 -21.52 0.85
CA TYR A 51 -6.33 -21.28 0.77
C TYR A 51 -6.09 -19.78 0.80
N ALA A 52 -5.33 -19.31 1.77
CA ALA A 52 -4.99 -17.90 1.98
C ALA A 52 -3.47 -17.76 2.00
N GLU A 53 -2.92 -16.90 1.14
CA GLU A 53 -1.49 -16.78 0.92
C GLU A 53 -1.03 -15.31 0.89
N TRP A 54 -0.04 -14.99 1.72
CA TRP A 54 0.83 -13.84 1.44
C TRP A 54 1.87 -14.28 0.41
N SER A 55 1.72 -13.80 -0.81
CA SER A 55 2.64 -14.09 -1.90
C SER A 55 3.88 -13.21 -1.82
N ILE A 56 4.95 -13.59 -2.53
CA ILE A 56 6.20 -12.85 -2.53
C ILE A 56 6.10 -11.46 -3.18
N ASN A 57 5.20 -11.29 -4.13
CA ASN A 57 4.82 -10.02 -4.74
C ASN A 57 3.44 -10.11 -5.41
N GLU A 58 2.93 -8.97 -5.90
CA GLU A 58 1.58 -8.87 -6.47
C GLU A 58 1.43 -9.63 -7.79
N LYS A 59 2.49 -9.69 -8.62
CA LYS A 59 2.47 -10.49 -9.86
C LYS A 59 2.26 -11.97 -9.55
N VAL A 60 3.00 -12.52 -8.60
CA VAL A 60 2.87 -13.92 -8.17
C VAL A 60 1.50 -14.14 -7.52
N ALA A 61 1.05 -13.24 -6.65
CA ALA A 61 -0.28 -13.31 -6.05
C ALA A 61 -1.39 -13.39 -7.11
N PHE A 62 -1.31 -12.53 -8.12
CA PHE A 62 -2.25 -12.50 -9.23
C PHE A 62 -2.27 -13.81 -10.01
N GLU A 63 -1.10 -14.31 -10.39
CA GLU A 63 -0.95 -15.52 -11.21
C GLU A 63 -1.42 -16.79 -10.49
N VAL A 64 -1.16 -16.91 -9.19
CA VAL A 64 -1.64 -18.02 -8.35
C VAL A 64 -3.16 -18.04 -8.28
N ALA A 65 -3.79 -16.90 -7.99
CA ALA A 65 -5.25 -16.78 -7.95
C ALA A 65 -5.89 -16.99 -9.33
N MET A 66 -5.29 -16.45 -10.39
CA MET A 66 -5.74 -16.63 -11.77
C MET A 66 -5.73 -18.11 -12.18
N ALA A 67 -4.64 -18.83 -11.86
CA ALA A 67 -4.54 -20.25 -12.16
C ALA A 67 -5.64 -21.07 -11.45
N ALA A 68 -5.95 -20.73 -10.20
CA ALA A 68 -7.08 -21.34 -9.50
C ALA A 68 -8.42 -21.06 -10.20
N SER A 69 -8.64 -19.83 -10.66
CA SER A 69 -9.83 -19.49 -11.43
C SER A 69 -9.93 -20.27 -12.75
N TRP A 70 -8.83 -20.51 -13.45
CA TRP A 70 -8.84 -21.33 -14.67
C TRP A 70 -9.26 -22.78 -14.45
N THR A 71 -9.12 -23.30 -13.23
CA THR A 71 -9.66 -24.61 -12.88
C THR A 71 -11.19 -24.61 -12.70
N GLY A 72 -11.79 -23.43 -12.53
CA GLY A 72 -13.21 -23.21 -12.24
C GLY A 72 -13.50 -22.93 -10.76
N LEU A 73 -12.50 -22.75 -9.90
CA LEU A 73 -12.67 -22.29 -8.54
C LEU A 73 -12.86 -20.76 -8.50
N ARG A 74 -13.66 -20.27 -7.55
CA ARG A 74 -13.67 -18.85 -7.24
C ARG A 74 -12.38 -18.47 -6.57
N ALA A 75 -11.75 -17.40 -7.04
CA ALA A 75 -10.50 -16.88 -6.54
C ALA A 75 -10.52 -15.35 -6.43
N ALA A 76 -9.67 -14.81 -5.58
CA ALA A 76 -9.48 -13.38 -5.46
C ALA A 76 -8.01 -13.04 -5.18
N VAL A 77 -7.61 -11.83 -5.58
CA VAL A 77 -6.31 -11.25 -5.25
C VAL A 77 -6.51 -9.84 -4.70
N ALA A 78 -5.83 -9.52 -3.60
CA ALA A 78 -5.86 -8.20 -2.99
C ALA A 78 -4.47 -7.56 -2.99
N MET A 79 -4.43 -6.25 -3.24
CA MET A 79 -3.19 -5.48 -3.28
C MET A 79 -3.46 -3.98 -3.13
N LYS A 80 -2.43 -3.21 -2.83
CA LYS A 80 -2.46 -1.75 -2.93
C LYS A 80 -2.47 -1.34 -4.41
N GLN A 81 -2.94 -0.12 -4.74
CA GLN A 81 -2.99 0.36 -6.14
C GLN A 81 -1.63 0.31 -6.85
N VAL A 82 -0.51 0.63 -6.16
CA VAL A 82 0.82 0.54 -6.77
C VAL A 82 1.23 -0.91 -7.06
N GLY A 83 0.70 -1.88 -6.30
CA GLY A 83 0.89 -3.30 -6.58
C GLY A 83 0.19 -3.76 -7.87
N LEU A 84 -0.88 -3.07 -8.28
CA LEU A 84 -1.51 -3.34 -9.58
C LEU A 84 -0.57 -3.03 -10.76
N ASN A 85 0.38 -2.09 -10.57
CA ASN A 85 1.44 -1.85 -11.56
C ASN A 85 2.39 -3.04 -11.68
N VAL A 86 2.75 -3.68 -10.55
CA VAL A 86 3.58 -4.90 -10.53
C VAL A 86 2.86 -6.06 -11.21
N ALA A 87 1.54 -6.17 -11.00
CA ALA A 87 0.68 -7.19 -11.61
C ALA A 87 0.11 -6.79 -12.99
N SER A 88 0.55 -5.69 -13.60
CA SER A 88 -0.07 -5.16 -14.83
C SER A 88 0.04 -6.13 -16.01
N ASP A 89 1.18 -6.77 -16.25
CA ASP A 89 1.34 -7.69 -17.36
C ASP A 89 0.39 -8.89 -17.29
N PRO A 90 0.30 -9.66 -16.19
CA PRO A 90 -0.72 -10.70 -16.08
C PRO A 90 -2.15 -10.15 -16.08
N LEU A 91 -2.42 -8.94 -15.57
CA LEU A 91 -3.72 -8.28 -15.61
C LEU A 91 -4.22 -8.10 -17.05
N PHE A 92 -3.41 -7.47 -17.91
CA PHE A 92 -3.74 -7.26 -19.32
C PHE A 92 -3.89 -8.59 -20.07
N SER A 93 -3.04 -9.57 -19.76
CA SER A 93 -3.14 -10.90 -20.34
C SER A 93 -4.43 -11.62 -19.93
N ALA A 94 -4.81 -11.55 -18.64
CA ALA A 94 -6.02 -12.16 -18.11
C ALA A 94 -7.31 -11.60 -18.73
N ALA A 95 -7.34 -10.31 -19.07
CA ALA A 95 -8.49 -9.70 -19.76
C ALA A 95 -8.83 -10.42 -21.07
N TYR A 96 -7.82 -10.78 -21.85
CA TYR A 96 -7.99 -11.48 -23.12
C TYR A 96 -8.24 -12.97 -22.93
N GLN A 97 -7.46 -13.63 -22.07
CA GLN A 97 -7.60 -15.06 -21.80
C GLN A 97 -8.91 -15.41 -21.11
N GLY A 98 -9.36 -14.49 -20.25
CA GLY A 98 -10.52 -14.70 -19.42
C GLY A 98 -10.28 -15.70 -18.30
N VAL A 99 -11.36 -16.10 -17.66
CA VAL A 99 -11.40 -16.95 -16.48
C VAL A 99 -12.44 -18.06 -16.63
N LYS A 100 -12.55 -18.96 -15.64
CA LYS A 100 -13.61 -20.00 -15.58
C LYS A 100 -14.40 -19.92 -14.28
N GLY A 101 -13.75 -19.95 -13.15
CA GLY A 101 -14.35 -19.57 -11.87
C GLY A 101 -14.30 -18.06 -11.71
N GLY A 102 -15.16 -17.51 -10.88
CA GLY A 102 -15.14 -16.08 -10.58
C GLY A 102 -13.78 -15.63 -10.09
N PHE A 103 -13.23 -14.58 -10.71
CA PHE A 103 -11.95 -13.99 -10.33
C PHE A 103 -12.11 -12.49 -10.06
N VAL A 104 -11.93 -12.12 -8.80
CA VAL A 104 -12.03 -10.73 -8.35
C VAL A 104 -10.65 -10.20 -7.98
N ILE A 105 -10.33 -9.03 -8.51
CA ILE A 105 -9.11 -8.28 -8.24
C ILE A 105 -9.51 -7.09 -7.34
N ILE A 106 -8.81 -6.89 -6.24
CA ILE A 106 -9.15 -5.88 -5.24
C ILE A 106 -7.95 -4.96 -5.04
N PRO A 107 -7.76 -3.98 -5.95
CA PRO A 107 -6.77 -2.93 -5.76
C PRO A 107 -7.36 -1.87 -4.83
N ALA A 108 -6.71 -1.61 -3.70
CA ALA A 108 -7.14 -0.56 -2.79
C ALA A 108 -6.42 0.75 -3.13
N ASP A 109 -7.20 1.76 -3.55
CA ASP A 109 -6.69 3.07 -3.90
C ASP A 109 -6.53 3.98 -2.68
N ASP A 110 -5.62 4.94 -2.80
CA ASP A 110 -5.26 5.87 -1.72
C ASP A 110 -5.36 7.33 -2.21
N PRO A 111 -6.59 7.86 -2.41
CA PRO A 111 -6.79 9.27 -2.76
C PRO A 111 -6.20 10.19 -1.70
N GLY A 112 -5.48 11.26 -2.15
CA GLY A 112 -4.74 12.13 -1.25
C GLY A 112 -3.58 11.41 -0.57
N PRO A 113 -2.67 10.77 -1.27
CA PRO A 113 -1.78 9.64 -0.95
C PRO A 113 -1.29 9.63 0.50
N HIS A 114 -2.11 9.12 1.41
CA HIS A 114 -1.83 9.08 2.86
C HIS A 114 -0.66 8.14 3.20
N SER A 115 -0.50 7.06 2.42
CA SER A 115 0.56 6.06 2.62
C SER A 115 1.22 5.59 1.32
N SER A 116 1.00 6.31 0.21
CA SER A 116 1.44 5.90 -1.13
C SER A 116 2.44 6.87 -1.72
N GLN A 117 3.32 6.38 -2.59
CA GLN A 117 4.28 7.19 -3.33
C GLN A 117 3.61 8.07 -4.39
N THR A 118 2.48 7.59 -4.91
CA THR A 118 1.73 8.25 -5.99
C THR A 118 0.24 8.13 -5.75
N GLU A 119 -0.52 9.09 -6.24
CA GLU A 119 -1.97 9.03 -6.33
C GLU A 119 -2.36 8.38 -7.67
N GLN A 120 -3.02 7.22 -7.62
CA GLN A 120 -3.40 6.45 -8.81
C GLN A 120 -4.84 6.01 -8.73
N ASP A 121 -5.48 5.88 -9.90
CA ASP A 121 -6.86 5.43 -10.04
C ASP A 121 -6.92 4.06 -10.72
N SER A 122 -7.20 3.02 -9.96
CA SER A 122 -7.33 1.66 -10.48
C SER A 122 -8.50 1.49 -11.44
N ARG A 123 -9.49 2.41 -11.45
CA ARG A 123 -10.59 2.42 -12.43
C ARG A 123 -10.09 2.78 -13.83
N LEU A 124 -9.09 3.67 -13.94
CA LEU A 124 -8.42 3.98 -15.20
C LEU A 124 -7.60 2.80 -15.72
N THR A 125 -6.96 2.05 -14.81
CA THR A 125 -6.31 0.78 -15.16
C THR A 125 -7.34 -0.25 -15.65
N ALA A 126 -8.49 -0.36 -14.99
CA ALA A 126 -9.60 -1.21 -15.43
C ALA A 126 -10.10 -0.81 -16.84
N TYR A 127 -10.29 0.48 -17.08
CA TYR A 127 -10.66 1.02 -18.40
C TYR A 127 -9.65 0.64 -19.48
N ASN A 128 -8.35 0.86 -19.23
CA ASN A 128 -7.27 0.55 -20.17
C ASN A 128 -7.13 -0.96 -20.43
N ALA A 129 -7.26 -1.78 -19.38
CA ALA A 129 -7.20 -3.24 -19.47
C ALA A 129 -8.50 -3.88 -20.00
N LYS A 130 -9.59 -3.12 -20.12
CA LYS A 130 -10.92 -3.61 -20.52
C LYS A 130 -11.50 -4.63 -19.53
N ILE A 131 -11.34 -4.35 -18.25
CA ILE A 131 -11.83 -5.20 -17.14
C ILE A 131 -12.94 -4.46 -16.42
N PRO A 132 -14.15 -5.07 -16.26
CA PRO A 132 -15.24 -4.43 -15.53
C PRO A 132 -14.87 -4.07 -14.10
N ALA A 133 -15.36 -2.91 -13.62
CA ALA A 133 -15.02 -2.39 -12.30
C ALA A 133 -16.27 -2.00 -11.50
N TYR A 134 -16.22 -2.27 -10.19
CA TYR A 134 -17.14 -1.83 -9.17
C TYR A 134 -16.45 -0.85 -8.22
N ASP A 135 -17.18 0.18 -7.78
CA ASP A 135 -16.68 1.25 -6.91
C ASP A 135 -17.63 1.46 -5.71
N PRO A 136 -17.41 0.73 -4.60
CA PRO A 136 -18.29 0.77 -3.44
C PRO A 136 -18.14 2.07 -2.64
N SER A 137 -19.26 2.55 -2.08
CA SER A 137 -19.32 3.74 -1.23
C SER A 137 -19.35 3.45 0.27
N THR A 138 -19.69 2.20 0.66
CA THR A 138 -19.75 1.76 2.06
C THR A 138 -19.27 0.34 2.24
N PRO A 139 -18.86 -0.09 3.45
CA PRO A 139 -18.49 -1.49 3.72
C PRO A 139 -19.59 -2.49 3.38
N ALA A 140 -20.87 -2.17 3.66
CA ALA A 140 -21.99 -3.03 3.30
C ALA A 140 -22.14 -3.17 1.78
N GLU A 141 -22.00 -2.09 1.05
CA GLU A 141 -22.03 -2.11 -0.40
C GLU A 141 -20.86 -2.87 -1.01
N ALA A 142 -19.65 -2.73 -0.44
CA ALA A 142 -18.49 -3.51 -0.87
C ALA A 142 -18.75 -5.02 -0.77
N ARG A 143 -19.39 -5.49 0.34
CA ARG A 143 -19.82 -6.88 0.49
C ARG A 143 -20.79 -7.32 -0.61
N VAL A 144 -21.76 -6.47 -0.95
CA VAL A 144 -22.74 -6.74 -2.04
C VAL A 144 -22.02 -6.77 -3.39
N MET A 145 -21.13 -5.80 -3.65
CA MET A 145 -20.41 -5.70 -4.93
C MET A 145 -19.46 -6.89 -5.16
N VAL A 146 -18.78 -7.40 -4.13
CA VAL A 146 -17.98 -8.64 -4.25
C VAL A 146 -18.83 -9.83 -4.71
N LYS A 147 -20.05 -9.96 -4.18
CA LYS A 147 -20.99 -11.00 -4.61
C LYS A 147 -21.37 -10.86 -6.09
N HIS A 148 -21.71 -9.63 -6.51
CA HIS A 148 -22.04 -9.33 -7.90
C HIS A 148 -20.83 -9.52 -8.83
N ALA A 149 -19.66 -9.08 -8.41
CA ALA A 149 -18.42 -9.21 -9.18
C ALA A 149 -18.05 -10.66 -9.45
N LEU A 150 -18.15 -11.55 -8.45
CA LEU A 150 -17.93 -12.99 -8.63
C LEU A 150 -18.93 -13.61 -9.60
N ALA A 151 -20.21 -13.24 -9.51
CA ALA A 151 -21.25 -13.75 -10.39
C ALA A 151 -21.07 -13.25 -11.84
N LEU A 152 -20.75 -11.95 -12.01
CA LEU A 152 -20.45 -11.35 -13.32
C LEU A 152 -19.23 -12.02 -13.96
N SER A 153 -18.17 -12.20 -13.17
CA SER A 153 -16.94 -12.84 -13.62
C SER A 153 -17.17 -14.26 -14.14
N GLU A 154 -17.95 -15.07 -13.42
CA GLU A 154 -18.29 -16.42 -13.87
C GLU A 154 -19.16 -16.42 -15.12
N LYS A 155 -20.16 -15.53 -15.18
CA LYS A 155 -21.12 -15.46 -16.30
C LYS A 155 -20.44 -15.09 -17.60
N HIS A 156 -19.57 -14.06 -17.56
CA HIS A 156 -18.90 -13.52 -18.76
C HIS A 156 -17.49 -14.07 -18.96
N GLU A 157 -16.99 -14.89 -18.04
CA GLU A 157 -15.63 -15.43 -18.07
C GLU A 157 -14.57 -14.32 -18.26
N VAL A 158 -14.66 -13.26 -17.44
CA VAL A 158 -13.69 -12.14 -17.39
C VAL A 158 -13.28 -11.88 -15.95
N PRO A 159 -12.04 -11.44 -15.67
CA PRO A 159 -11.70 -10.90 -14.36
C PRO A 159 -12.53 -9.64 -14.08
N VAL A 160 -12.75 -9.32 -12.81
CA VAL A 160 -13.53 -8.15 -12.39
C VAL A 160 -12.79 -7.43 -11.28
N ILE A 161 -12.74 -6.10 -11.32
CA ILE A 161 -12.17 -5.26 -10.27
C ILE A 161 -13.27 -4.83 -9.30
N VAL A 162 -13.00 -4.93 -7.99
CA VAL A 162 -13.73 -4.22 -6.94
C VAL A 162 -12.74 -3.28 -6.27
N ARG A 163 -12.96 -1.97 -6.37
CA ARG A 163 -11.99 -0.94 -6.02
C ARG A 163 -12.42 -0.21 -4.74
N PRO A 164 -11.92 -0.61 -3.56
CA PRO A 164 -12.09 0.20 -2.36
C PRO A 164 -11.06 1.33 -2.30
N THR A 165 -11.39 2.40 -1.56
CA THR A 165 -10.44 3.46 -1.19
C THR A 165 -10.00 3.32 0.26
N THR A 166 -8.92 4.03 0.66
CA THR A 166 -8.41 4.05 2.04
C THR A 166 -9.53 4.34 3.04
N ARG A 167 -10.39 5.32 2.76
CA ARG A 167 -11.51 5.68 3.65
C ARG A 167 -12.50 4.54 3.80
N LEU A 168 -12.85 3.87 2.71
CA LEU A 168 -13.74 2.70 2.76
C LEU A 168 -13.08 1.52 3.48
N CYS A 169 -11.81 1.24 3.17
CA CYS A 169 -11.08 0.12 3.78
C CYS A 169 -11.12 0.17 5.30
N HIS A 170 -11.00 1.37 5.88
CA HIS A 170 -10.92 1.60 7.32
C HIS A 170 -12.23 2.08 7.97
N ALA A 171 -13.30 2.29 7.17
CA ALA A 171 -14.61 2.58 7.72
C ALA A 171 -15.18 1.36 8.46
N VAL A 172 -15.84 1.61 9.61
CA VAL A 172 -16.48 0.56 10.40
C VAL A 172 -17.99 0.61 10.18
N GLN A 173 -18.60 -0.54 9.94
CA GLN A 173 -20.05 -0.65 9.80
C GLN A 173 -20.57 -1.92 10.47
N SER A 174 -21.76 -1.81 11.10
CA SER A 174 -22.49 -2.97 11.63
C SER A 174 -23.19 -3.71 10.50
N MET A 175 -23.07 -5.03 10.47
CA MET A 175 -23.78 -5.86 9.49
C MET A 175 -24.13 -7.24 10.04
N GLU A 176 -25.18 -7.83 9.47
CA GLU A 176 -25.61 -9.17 9.83
C GLU A 176 -24.79 -10.24 9.10
N LEU A 177 -24.47 -11.33 9.81
CA LEU A 177 -23.85 -12.50 9.19
C LEU A 177 -24.89 -13.31 8.43
N GLU A 178 -24.61 -13.64 7.19
CA GLU A 178 -25.39 -14.60 6.42
C GLU A 178 -24.95 -16.03 6.77
N ASN A 179 -25.72 -16.72 7.61
CA ASN A 179 -25.49 -18.14 7.95
C ASN A 179 -26.00 -19.09 6.85
N GLY A 180 -25.90 -18.70 5.59
CA GLY A 180 -26.31 -19.53 4.46
C GLY A 180 -25.38 -20.76 4.26
N PRO A 181 -25.90 -21.86 3.66
CA PRO A 181 -25.04 -22.95 3.24
C PRO A 181 -23.99 -22.42 2.27
N ALA A 182 -22.74 -22.90 2.42
CA ALA A 182 -21.69 -22.54 1.48
C ALA A 182 -22.17 -22.80 0.05
N ARG A 183 -22.07 -21.79 -0.82
CA ARG A 183 -22.30 -21.95 -2.27
C ARG A 183 -21.12 -22.73 -2.89
N ASN A 184 -20.84 -23.90 -2.31
CA ASN A 184 -19.76 -24.76 -2.74
C ASN A 184 -20.28 -25.71 -3.81
N GLY A 185 -19.99 -25.42 -5.07
CA GLY A 185 -19.93 -26.49 -6.05
C GLY A 185 -18.97 -27.58 -5.53
N ASN A 186 -19.24 -28.85 -5.84
CA ASN A 186 -18.38 -29.95 -5.42
C ASN A 186 -16.97 -29.76 -6.01
N PRO A 187 -15.93 -29.41 -5.23
CA PRO A 187 -14.60 -29.14 -5.74
C PRO A 187 -13.97 -30.34 -6.45
N SER A 188 -14.43 -31.56 -6.18
CA SER A 188 -13.95 -32.78 -6.85
C SER A 188 -14.25 -32.85 -8.36
N LYS A 189 -15.18 -32.01 -8.86
CA LYS A 189 -15.55 -31.94 -10.28
C LYS A 189 -14.84 -30.81 -11.04
N VAL A 190 -14.07 -29.96 -10.36
CA VAL A 190 -13.40 -28.79 -10.92
C VAL A 190 -12.01 -29.19 -11.41
N ARG A 191 -11.71 -28.95 -12.70
CA ARG A 191 -10.44 -29.34 -13.32
C ARG A 191 -10.03 -28.32 -14.37
N PHE A 192 -8.73 -28.02 -14.45
CA PHE A 192 -8.19 -27.29 -15.56
C PHE A 192 -8.43 -28.04 -16.89
N ARG A 193 -9.10 -27.38 -17.82
CA ARG A 193 -9.33 -27.91 -19.16
C ARG A 193 -8.32 -27.30 -20.13
N LYS A 194 -7.45 -28.12 -20.68
CA LYS A 194 -6.43 -27.71 -21.65
C LYS A 194 -7.08 -27.09 -22.88
N ASN A 195 -6.71 -25.86 -23.19
CA ASN A 195 -7.07 -25.15 -24.41
C ASN A 195 -5.99 -24.10 -24.72
N ALA A 196 -4.97 -24.50 -25.48
CA ALA A 196 -3.85 -23.62 -25.81
C ALA A 196 -4.30 -22.37 -26.61
N GLN A 197 -5.39 -22.46 -27.38
CA GLN A 197 -5.91 -21.32 -28.15
C GLN A 197 -6.43 -20.20 -27.23
N ARG A 198 -6.91 -20.57 -26.02
CA ARG A 198 -7.37 -19.62 -25.02
C ARG A 198 -6.27 -19.25 -24.03
N TRP A 199 -5.63 -20.26 -23.43
CA TRP A 199 -4.73 -20.04 -22.31
C TRP A 199 -3.30 -19.62 -22.69
N ALA A 200 -2.84 -19.92 -23.91
CA ALA A 200 -1.51 -19.50 -24.35
C ALA A 200 -1.55 -18.09 -24.96
N ALA A 201 -0.75 -17.19 -24.38
CA ALA A 201 -0.64 -15.81 -24.80
C ALA A 201 0.18 -15.68 -26.11
N THR A 202 -0.40 -16.07 -27.24
CA THR A 202 0.28 -16.00 -28.54
C THR A 202 -0.43 -15.05 -29.51
N PRO A 203 0.29 -14.34 -30.40
CA PRO A 203 -0.32 -13.41 -31.37
C PRO A 203 -1.43 -14.04 -32.21
N LYS A 204 -1.27 -15.31 -32.59
CA LYS A 204 -2.21 -16.05 -33.41
C LYS A 204 -3.66 -16.03 -32.90
N PHE A 205 -3.85 -16.11 -31.61
CA PHE A 205 -5.18 -16.21 -30.99
C PHE A 205 -5.68 -14.90 -30.37
N ARG A 206 -4.78 -13.93 -30.13
CA ARG A 206 -5.10 -12.69 -29.43
C ARG A 206 -6.15 -11.84 -30.11
N HIS A 207 -6.11 -11.71 -31.42
CA HIS A 207 -7.10 -10.94 -32.16
C HIS A 207 -8.52 -11.47 -31.92
N LYS A 208 -8.72 -12.79 -32.02
CA LYS A 208 -10.02 -13.41 -31.75
C LYS A 208 -10.49 -13.16 -30.32
N LEU A 209 -9.60 -13.37 -29.34
CA LEU A 209 -9.92 -13.13 -27.92
C LEU A 209 -10.22 -11.67 -27.65
N HIS A 210 -9.59 -10.72 -28.35
CA HIS A 210 -9.88 -9.30 -28.24
C HIS A 210 -11.28 -8.96 -28.77
N VAL A 211 -11.68 -9.52 -29.92
CA VAL A 211 -13.04 -9.36 -30.44
C VAL A 211 -14.06 -9.94 -29.45
N GLU A 212 -13.79 -11.12 -28.91
CA GLU A 212 -14.64 -11.75 -27.87
C GLU A 212 -14.75 -10.85 -26.62
N LEU A 213 -13.63 -10.30 -26.13
CA LEU A 213 -13.63 -9.38 -24.99
C LEU A 213 -14.47 -8.14 -25.25
N ASN A 214 -14.33 -7.51 -26.43
CA ASN A 214 -15.13 -6.34 -26.78
C ASN A 214 -16.64 -6.65 -26.79
N GLN A 215 -17.03 -7.84 -27.30
CA GLN A 215 -18.44 -8.25 -27.26
C GLN A 215 -18.94 -8.46 -25.81
N LYS A 216 -18.13 -9.09 -24.96
CA LYS A 216 -18.46 -9.25 -23.53
C LYS A 216 -18.67 -7.90 -22.85
N LEU A 217 -17.85 -6.89 -23.17
CA LEU A 217 -18.03 -5.56 -22.60
C LEU A 217 -19.35 -4.91 -23.03
N ILE A 218 -19.80 -5.13 -24.26
CA ILE A 218 -21.13 -4.65 -24.71
C ILE A 218 -22.24 -5.32 -23.90
N ASP A 219 -22.15 -6.65 -23.70
CA ASP A 219 -23.13 -7.41 -22.95
C ASP A 219 -23.15 -6.97 -21.47
N ILE A 220 -21.96 -6.75 -20.87
CA ILE A 220 -21.81 -6.26 -19.50
C ILE A 220 -22.35 -4.84 -19.35
N THR A 221 -22.09 -3.94 -20.33
CA THR A 221 -22.69 -2.60 -20.32
C THR A 221 -24.21 -2.69 -20.23
N SER A 222 -24.83 -3.60 -21.02
CA SER A 222 -26.27 -3.78 -21.01
C SER A 222 -26.80 -4.29 -19.64
N GLU A 223 -26.01 -5.07 -18.90
CA GLU A 223 -26.35 -5.47 -17.54
C GLU A 223 -26.19 -4.32 -16.54
N PHE A 224 -25.16 -3.49 -16.71
CA PHE A 224 -24.91 -2.34 -15.85
C PHE A 224 -25.97 -1.24 -16.01
N GLU A 225 -26.61 -1.14 -17.17
CA GLU A 225 -27.78 -0.25 -17.38
C GLU A 225 -28.95 -0.57 -16.45
N GLN A 226 -29.07 -1.82 -16.01
CA GLN A 226 -30.17 -2.29 -15.14
C GLN A 226 -29.68 -2.67 -13.75
N SER A 227 -28.44 -2.39 -13.43
CA SER A 227 -27.87 -2.74 -12.14
C SER A 227 -28.49 -1.89 -11.01
N PRO A 228 -28.95 -2.52 -9.91
CA PRO A 228 -29.43 -1.76 -8.75
C PRO A 228 -28.33 -1.00 -8.02
N LEU A 229 -27.08 -1.16 -8.43
CA LEU A 229 -25.91 -0.42 -7.90
C LEU A 229 -25.75 0.94 -8.58
N ASN A 230 -26.44 1.16 -9.70
CA ASN A 230 -26.53 2.45 -10.41
C ASN A 230 -27.96 2.98 -10.26
N TYR A 231 -28.13 4.10 -9.59
CA TYR A 231 -29.45 4.65 -9.31
C TYR A 231 -29.41 6.15 -9.09
N VAL A 232 -30.56 6.79 -9.26
CA VAL A 232 -30.72 8.20 -8.91
C VAL A 232 -31.22 8.30 -7.46
N ASP A 233 -30.47 9.02 -6.63
CA ASP A 233 -30.88 9.41 -5.27
C ASP A 233 -31.45 10.84 -5.31
N GLY A 234 -32.61 11.03 -4.72
CA GLY A 234 -33.31 12.30 -4.77
C GLY A 234 -34.31 12.41 -5.94
N SER A 235 -35.14 13.45 -5.92
CA SER A 235 -36.11 13.72 -6.96
C SER A 235 -35.56 14.68 -8.03
N ALA A 236 -36.14 14.66 -9.22
CA ALA A 236 -35.81 15.62 -10.28
C ALA A 236 -35.97 17.05 -9.76
N ALA A 237 -34.85 17.78 -9.74
CA ALA A 237 -34.78 19.08 -9.10
C ALA A 237 -35.47 20.18 -9.92
N ALA A 238 -35.98 21.14 -9.20
CA ALA A 238 -36.45 22.41 -9.79
C ALA A 238 -35.34 23.18 -10.53
N HIS A 239 -34.06 22.83 -10.29
CA HIS A 239 -32.93 23.64 -10.72
C HIS A 239 -32.23 23.17 -12.01
N ARG A 240 -32.64 22.10 -12.66
CA ARG A 240 -31.99 21.55 -13.86
C ARG A 240 -30.45 21.33 -13.71
N ILE A 241 -30.02 21.09 -12.45
CA ILE A 241 -28.67 20.74 -12.08
C ILE A 241 -28.68 19.34 -11.46
N GLY A 242 -27.71 18.50 -11.81
CA GLY A 242 -27.58 17.18 -11.22
C GLY A 242 -26.13 16.81 -10.96
N VAL A 243 -25.94 15.86 -10.07
CA VAL A 243 -24.62 15.35 -9.68
C VAL A 243 -24.47 13.92 -10.19
N ILE A 244 -23.31 13.57 -10.72
CA ILE A 244 -22.90 12.18 -10.96
C ILE A 244 -21.77 11.87 -9.99
N ALA A 245 -21.90 10.82 -9.17
CA ALA A 245 -20.88 10.48 -8.19
C ALA A 245 -20.67 8.96 -8.08
N ALA A 246 -19.46 8.56 -7.68
CA ALA A 246 -19.07 7.16 -7.49
C ALA A 246 -18.26 6.96 -6.21
N GLY A 247 -18.23 5.72 -5.73
CA GLY A 247 -17.45 5.36 -4.55
C GLY A 247 -17.80 6.20 -3.32
N VAL A 248 -16.80 6.46 -2.49
CA VAL A 248 -16.98 7.27 -1.26
C VAL A 248 -17.42 8.70 -1.58
N ALA A 249 -16.99 9.25 -2.71
CA ALA A 249 -17.36 10.60 -3.14
C ALA A 249 -18.89 10.79 -3.29
N PHE A 250 -19.66 9.72 -3.53
CA PHE A 250 -21.11 9.77 -3.50
C PHE A 250 -21.65 10.18 -2.11
N ASN A 251 -21.15 9.55 -1.05
CA ASN A 251 -21.58 9.86 0.32
C ASN A 251 -21.15 11.27 0.72
N THR A 252 -19.94 11.67 0.33
CA THR A 252 -19.43 13.03 0.58
C THR A 252 -20.28 14.08 -0.13
N ALA A 253 -20.62 13.85 -1.41
CA ALA A 253 -21.50 14.75 -2.16
C ALA A 253 -22.88 14.91 -1.51
N LYS A 254 -23.47 13.78 -1.08
CA LYS A 254 -24.78 13.78 -0.41
C LYS A 254 -24.75 14.55 0.91
N GLN A 255 -23.70 14.33 1.72
CA GLN A 255 -23.49 15.04 2.98
C GLN A 255 -23.33 16.55 2.74
N SER A 256 -22.46 16.93 1.81
CA SER A 256 -22.20 18.35 1.51
C SER A 256 -23.43 19.07 0.98
N LEU A 257 -24.23 18.44 0.10
CA LEU A 257 -25.49 19.03 -0.36
C LEU A 257 -26.50 19.24 0.78
N TYR A 258 -26.60 18.27 1.68
CA TYR A 258 -27.45 18.39 2.88
C TYR A 258 -27.03 19.58 3.76
N GLU A 259 -25.73 19.74 4.01
CA GLU A 259 -25.18 20.84 4.81
C GLU A 259 -25.40 22.21 4.13
N LEU A 260 -25.28 22.27 2.80
CA LEU A 260 -25.54 23.45 2.01
C LEU A 260 -27.06 23.79 1.89
N GLY A 261 -27.93 22.90 2.39
CA GLY A 261 -29.37 23.07 2.35
C GLY A 261 -29.98 22.95 0.94
N VAL A 262 -29.33 22.25 0.04
CA VAL A 262 -29.72 22.11 -1.37
C VAL A 262 -30.07 20.65 -1.69
N GLU A 263 -31.22 20.43 -2.29
CA GLU A 263 -31.61 19.11 -2.81
C GLU A 263 -31.39 19.05 -4.32
N LEU A 264 -30.47 18.18 -4.76
CA LEU A 264 -30.22 17.87 -6.16
C LEU A 264 -30.32 16.37 -6.39
N PRO A 265 -30.73 15.94 -7.59
CA PRO A 265 -30.64 14.53 -7.97
C PRO A 265 -29.18 14.13 -8.10
N ILE A 266 -28.79 13.00 -7.48
CA ILE A 266 -27.47 12.41 -7.58
C ILE A 266 -27.58 11.07 -8.30
N LEU A 267 -27.01 10.97 -9.51
CA LEU A 267 -26.81 9.68 -10.16
C LEU A 267 -25.59 8.99 -9.52
N LYS A 268 -25.87 7.98 -8.73
CA LYS A 268 -24.81 7.12 -8.21
C LYS A 268 -24.37 6.11 -9.26
N ILE A 269 -23.08 6.05 -9.51
CA ILE A 269 -22.43 5.06 -10.37
C ILE A 269 -21.64 4.09 -9.51
N GLY A 270 -22.19 2.89 -9.31
CA GLY A 270 -21.49 1.79 -8.62
C GLY A 270 -20.62 0.94 -9.57
N THR A 271 -20.81 1.10 -10.90
CA THR A 271 -20.08 0.39 -11.95
C THR A 271 -19.43 1.35 -12.94
N PRO A 272 -18.30 1.97 -12.58
CA PRO A 272 -17.68 3.04 -13.36
C PRO A 272 -17.10 2.58 -14.71
N PHE A 273 -16.87 1.28 -14.89
CA PHE A 273 -16.43 0.73 -16.17
C PHE A 273 -16.95 -0.70 -16.38
N PRO A 274 -17.51 -1.03 -17.58
CA PRO A 274 -17.98 -0.06 -18.59
C PRO A 274 -19.12 0.81 -18.04
N LEU A 275 -19.11 2.10 -18.40
CA LEU A 275 -20.11 3.05 -17.91
C LEU A 275 -21.50 2.72 -18.51
N PRO A 276 -22.61 2.73 -17.73
CA PRO A 276 -23.98 2.56 -18.21
C PRO A 276 -24.43 3.81 -18.99
N GLN A 277 -24.09 3.86 -20.26
CA GLN A 277 -24.22 5.05 -21.13
C GLN A 277 -25.66 5.53 -21.30
N LYS A 278 -26.64 4.60 -21.36
CA LYS A 278 -28.06 4.98 -21.54
C LYS A 278 -28.59 5.63 -20.26
N LEU A 279 -28.34 5.00 -19.11
CA LEU A 279 -28.74 5.55 -17.80
C LEU A 279 -28.15 6.95 -17.59
N VAL A 280 -26.86 7.11 -17.90
CA VAL A 280 -26.19 8.40 -17.82
C VAL A 280 -26.80 9.42 -18.79
N ALA A 281 -27.05 9.04 -20.05
CA ALA A 281 -27.65 9.91 -21.05
C ALA A 281 -29.09 10.35 -20.67
N GLU A 282 -29.88 9.42 -20.14
CA GLU A 282 -31.22 9.72 -19.62
C GLU A 282 -31.17 10.70 -18.46
N PHE A 283 -30.27 10.51 -17.53
CA PHE A 283 -30.08 11.39 -16.38
C PHE A 283 -29.69 12.81 -16.79
N ILE A 284 -28.74 12.97 -17.70
CA ILE A 284 -28.26 14.30 -18.13
C ILE A 284 -29.17 15.02 -19.13
N ALA A 285 -30.12 14.33 -19.77
CA ALA A 285 -30.93 14.89 -20.87
C ALA A 285 -31.71 16.12 -20.46
N GLY A 286 -32.21 16.17 -19.22
CA GLY A 286 -33.03 17.28 -18.69
C GLY A 286 -32.24 18.36 -17.95
N LEU A 287 -30.91 18.23 -17.85
CA LEU A 287 -30.06 19.09 -17.02
C LEU A 287 -29.35 20.16 -17.86
N ASP A 288 -29.20 21.35 -17.31
CA ASP A 288 -28.38 22.42 -17.88
C ASP A 288 -26.93 22.36 -17.37
N THR A 289 -26.75 21.83 -16.15
CA THR A 289 -25.45 21.66 -15.50
C THR A 289 -25.34 20.27 -14.88
N VAL A 290 -24.22 19.64 -15.09
CA VAL A 290 -23.87 18.33 -14.49
C VAL A 290 -22.55 18.47 -13.72
N ILE A 291 -22.57 18.11 -12.45
CA ILE A 291 -21.36 18.11 -11.62
C ILE A 291 -20.89 16.66 -11.44
N VAL A 292 -19.66 16.36 -11.85
CA VAL A 292 -19.07 15.00 -11.67
C VAL A 292 -18.15 15.01 -10.46
N ILE A 293 -18.48 14.18 -9.47
CA ILE A 293 -17.72 14.06 -8.21
C ILE A 293 -17.18 12.64 -8.10
N GLU A 294 -15.92 12.48 -8.45
CA GLU A 294 -15.20 11.19 -8.45
C GLU A 294 -13.74 11.37 -8.05
N GLU A 295 -13.14 10.33 -7.50
CA GLU A 295 -11.76 10.37 -7.03
C GLU A 295 -11.01 9.06 -7.30
N PRO A 296 -9.66 9.10 -7.42
CA PRO A 296 -8.83 10.31 -7.54
C PRO A 296 -8.74 10.83 -8.97
N GLY A 297 -9.10 10.04 -9.97
CA GLY A 297 -9.01 10.37 -11.39
C GLY A 297 -10.37 10.72 -12.01
N THR A 298 -10.41 10.72 -13.35
CA THR A 298 -11.54 11.18 -14.17
C THR A 298 -12.17 10.03 -14.94
N CYS A 299 -12.37 8.88 -14.31
CA CYS A 299 -12.83 7.66 -14.98
C CYS A 299 -14.24 7.82 -15.58
N ILE A 300 -15.16 8.43 -14.86
CA ILE A 300 -16.54 8.65 -15.34
C ILE A 300 -16.58 9.84 -16.30
N GLU A 301 -16.00 10.97 -15.91
CA GLU A 301 -16.02 12.22 -16.68
C GLU A 301 -15.43 12.02 -18.09
N MET A 302 -14.34 11.25 -18.22
CA MET A 302 -13.74 10.91 -19.52
C MET A 302 -14.67 10.13 -20.46
N GLN A 303 -15.57 9.32 -19.92
CA GLN A 303 -16.50 8.48 -20.69
C GLN A 303 -17.78 9.22 -21.12
N LEU A 304 -17.98 10.47 -20.67
CA LEU A 304 -19.15 11.26 -21.06
C LEU A 304 -19.00 11.77 -22.51
N PRO A 305 -20.00 11.55 -23.38
CA PRO A 305 -19.88 11.87 -24.81
C PRO A 305 -19.86 13.38 -25.08
N ASN A 306 -20.52 14.19 -24.24
CA ASN A 306 -20.55 15.65 -24.33
C ASN A 306 -20.33 16.27 -22.95
N ARG A 307 -19.28 17.06 -22.83
CA ARG A 307 -18.84 17.69 -21.58
C ARG A 307 -19.07 19.20 -21.52
N THR A 308 -19.77 19.79 -22.49
CA THR A 308 -19.96 21.26 -22.52
C THR A 308 -20.77 21.82 -21.32
N ARG A 309 -21.49 20.96 -20.61
CA ARG A 309 -22.29 21.29 -19.42
C ARG A 309 -21.78 20.56 -18.17
N VAL A 310 -20.59 19.93 -18.27
CA VAL A 310 -20.04 19.12 -17.20
C VAL A 310 -18.97 19.92 -16.46
N HIS A 311 -19.14 20.03 -15.16
CA HIS A 311 -18.18 20.57 -14.22
C HIS A 311 -17.58 19.41 -13.41
N GLY A 312 -16.26 19.26 -13.48
CA GLY A 312 -15.57 18.18 -12.83
C GLY A 312 -14.07 18.47 -12.68
N ARG A 313 -13.27 17.44 -12.69
CA ARG A 313 -11.80 17.58 -12.61
C ARG A 313 -11.19 18.09 -13.91
N LEU A 314 -11.81 17.80 -15.07
CA LEU A 314 -11.26 18.16 -16.38
C LEU A 314 -11.40 19.64 -16.70
N ASP A 315 -12.41 20.31 -16.20
CA ASP A 315 -12.58 21.77 -16.36
C ASP A 315 -12.03 22.56 -15.15
N GLY A 316 -11.57 21.88 -14.11
CA GLY A 316 -10.99 22.46 -12.90
C GLY A 316 -12.01 22.95 -11.86
N ALA A 317 -13.30 22.66 -12.04
CA ALA A 317 -14.31 22.94 -11.02
C ALA A 317 -14.13 22.10 -9.77
N VAL A 318 -13.70 20.84 -9.94
CA VAL A 318 -13.31 19.92 -8.87
C VAL A 318 -11.77 19.86 -8.82
N PRO A 319 -11.14 19.87 -7.63
CA PRO A 319 -9.68 19.78 -7.51
C PRO A 319 -9.12 18.57 -8.27
N ALA A 320 -8.03 18.78 -9.02
CA ALA A 320 -7.45 17.77 -9.90
C ALA A 320 -6.68 16.68 -9.13
N ALA A 321 -6.35 16.88 -7.86
CA ALA A 321 -5.60 15.96 -7.00
C ALA A 321 -6.13 16.02 -5.56
N GLY A 322 -5.85 14.97 -4.82
CA GLY A 322 -6.23 14.85 -3.41
C GLY A 322 -7.59 14.18 -3.18
N GLU A 323 -7.80 13.81 -1.92
CA GLU A 323 -9.04 13.21 -1.45
C GLU A 323 -10.17 14.25 -1.46
N LEU A 324 -11.36 13.83 -1.86
CA LEU A 324 -12.57 14.67 -1.82
C LEU A 324 -13.21 14.59 -0.42
N THR A 325 -12.61 15.31 0.54
CA THR A 325 -13.20 15.43 1.90
C THR A 325 -14.50 16.25 1.88
N PRO A 326 -15.35 16.15 2.91
CA PRO A 326 -16.57 16.95 2.98
C PRO A 326 -16.33 18.46 2.80
N GLU A 327 -15.28 19.01 3.39
CA GLU A 327 -14.93 20.43 3.30
C GLU A 327 -14.55 20.83 1.87
N VAL A 328 -13.76 20.00 1.20
CA VAL A 328 -13.37 20.21 -0.21
C VAL A 328 -14.60 20.17 -1.10
N VAL A 329 -15.46 19.17 -0.92
CA VAL A 329 -16.69 19.00 -1.73
C VAL A 329 -17.67 20.12 -1.46
N ALA A 330 -17.91 20.51 -0.21
CA ALA A 330 -18.80 21.62 0.13
C ALA A 330 -18.31 22.94 -0.49
N THR A 331 -17.00 23.19 -0.47
CA THR A 331 -16.41 24.42 -1.02
C THR A 331 -16.68 24.58 -2.51
N PHE A 332 -16.36 23.58 -3.33
CA PHE A 332 -16.58 23.70 -4.77
C PHE A 332 -18.06 23.60 -5.15
N LEU A 333 -18.86 22.80 -4.44
CA LEU A 333 -20.32 22.77 -4.64
C LEU A 333 -20.95 24.13 -4.36
N ALA A 334 -20.65 24.75 -3.22
CA ALA A 334 -21.16 26.08 -2.87
C ALA A 334 -20.82 27.11 -3.95
N LYS A 335 -19.56 27.10 -4.44
CA LYS A 335 -19.16 27.99 -5.55
C LYS A 335 -19.95 27.72 -6.81
N THR A 336 -20.00 26.48 -7.29
CA THR A 336 -20.69 26.13 -8.56
C THR A 336 -22.18 26.39 -8.50
N LEU A 337 -22.82 26.13 -7.35
CA LEU A 337 -24.25 26.38 -7.15
C LEU A 337 -24.57 27.87 -7.09
N THR A 338 -23.75 28.67 -6.40
CA THR A 338 -23.90 30.13 -6.36
C THR A 338 -23.71 30.75 -7.74
N GLU A 339 -22.71 30.32 -8.50
CA GLU A 339 -22.49 30.75 -9.89
C GLU A 339 -23.68 30.37 -10.81
N SER A 340 -24.39 29.30 -10.45
CA SER A 340 -25.62 28.87 -11.14
C SER A 340 -26.91 29.56 -10.60
N GLY A 341 -26.79 30.52 -9.71
CA GLY A 341 -27.89 31.28 -9.14
C GLY A 341 -28.68 30.56 -8.04
N ILE A 342 -28.14 29.54 -7.42
CA ILE A 342 -28.76 28.82 -6.31
C ILE A 342 -28.21 29.38 -4.98
N GLU A 343 -29.12 29.76 -4.09
CA GLU A 343 -28.78 30.14 -2.73
C GLU A 343 -28.36 28.89 -1.93
N VAL A 344 -27.23 28.96 -1.23
CA VAL A 344 -26.71 27.90 -0.37
C VAL A 344 -26.61 28.42 1.07
N ASN A 345 -26.74 27.53 2.03
CA ASN A 345 -26.45 27.86 3.41
C ASN A 345 -24.97 28.30 3.52
N ALA A 346 -24.73 29.33 4.33
CA ALA A 346 -23.35 29.72 4.65
C ALA A 346 -22.64 28.53 5.31
N ALA A 347 -21.40 28.31 4.92
CA ALA A 347 -20.55 27.37 5.65
C ALA A 347 -20.51 27.76 7.13
N PRO A 348 -20.44 26.78 8.07
CA PRO A 348 -20.24 27.11 9.48
C PRO A 348 -19.05 28.06 9.61
N ASP A 349 -19.22 29.12 10.42
CA ASP A 349 -18.11 30.03 10.72
C ASP A 349 -17.17 29.36 11.72
N ASP A 350 -16.23 28.59 11.22
CA ASP A 350 -15.22 27.90 12.00
C ASP A 350 -13.98 28.77 12.31
N ALA A 351 -14.03 30.06 11.97
CA ALA A 351 -12.88 30.97 12.14
C ALA A 351 -12.42 31.04 13.62
N ALA A 352 -13.38 31.05 14.55
CA ALA A 352 -13.07 31.04 15.98
C ALA A 352 -12.43 29.71 16.44
N LEU A 353 -12.92 28.58 15.90
CA LEU A 353 -12.34 27.24 16.17
C LEU A 353 -10.96 27.13 15.56
N GLN A 354 -10.77 27.56 14.32
CA GLN A 354 -9.46 27.56 13.66
C GLN A 354 -8.46 28.43 14.41
N GLN A 355 -8.86 29.62 14.82
CA GLN A 355 -8.03 30.49 15.64
C GLN A 355 -7.67 29.85 16.98
N ALA A 356 -8.60 29.15 17.62
CA ALA A 356 -8.33 28.40 18.86
C ALA A 356 -7.33 27.25 18.62
N ILE A 357 -7.47 26.49 17.52
CA ILE A 357 -6.54 25.41 17.14
C ILE A 357 -5.16 25.99 16.85
N ASP A 358 -5.05 27.06 16.06
CA ASP A 358 -3.79 27.72 15.72
C ASP A 358 -3.07 28.26 16.96
N SER A 359 -3.83 28.70 17.97
CA SER A 359 -3.28 29.19 19.24
C SER A 359 -2.69 28.08 20.12
N LEU A 360 -2.99 26.80 19.86
CA LEU A 360 -2.47 25.68 20.64
C LEU A 360 -0.99 25.37 20.34
N ASP A 361 -0.41 25.96 19.30
CA ASP A 361 0.98 25.71 18.86
C ASP A 361 1.33 24.22 18.87
N LEU A 362 0.46 23.42 18.23
CA LEU A 362 0.59 21.97 18.24
C LEU A 362 1.87 21.54 17.50
N PRO A 363 2.75 20.76 18.14
CA PRO A 363 4.00 20.35 17.51
C PRO A 363 3.73 19.41 16.33
N ILE A 364 4.35 19.72 15.18
CA ILE A 364 4.37 18.80 14.03
C ILE A 364 5.12 17.53 14.44
N ARG A 365 4.49 16.38 14.28
CA ARG A 365 5.08 15.06 14.56
C ARG A 365 5.28 14.28 13.26
N PRO A 366 6.38 14.51 12.53
CA PRO A 366 6.65 13.75 11.31
C PRO A 366 6.88 12.27 11.63
N PRO A 367 6.59 11.35 10.69
CA PRO A 367 6.91 9.94 10.84
C PRO A 367 8.41 9.75 11.13
N ARG A 368 8.72 8.90 12.11
CA ARG A 368 10.10 8.54 12.51
C ARG A 368 10.21 7.04 12.71
N LEU A 369 11.45 6.53 12.60
CA LEU A 369 11.75 5.16 13.01
C LEU A 369 11.44 4.98 14.50
N CYS A 370 10.93 3.81 14.89
CA CYS A 370 10.56 3.49 16.28
C CYS A 370 11.75 3.61 17.23
N PRO A 371 11.55 3.88 18.52
CA PRO A 371 12.58 3.67 19.53
C PRO A 371 13.07 2.21 19.47
N GLY A 372 14.39 1.98 19.53
CA GLY A 372 14.98 0.64 19.43
C GLY A 372 14.94 0.01 18.04
N CYS A 373 14.63 0.77 17.00
CA CYS A 373 14.62 0.25 15.62
C CYS A 373 16.04 -0.09 15.13
N SER A 374 16.23 -1.34 14.68
CA SER A 374 17.52 -1.82 14.14
C SER A 374 17.96 -1.06 12.88
N HIS A 375 17.01 -0.63 12.05
CA HIS A 375 17.31 0.17 10.85
C HIS A 375 17.99 1.49 11.21
N ARG A 376 17.62 2.11 12.33
CA ARG A 376 18.27 3.34 12.82
C ARG A 376 19.74 3.14 13.09
N SER A 377 20.10 2.05 13.80
CA SER A 377 21.47 1.72 14.11
C SER A 377 22.27 1.42 12.84
N ALA A 378 21.70 0.66 11.90
CA ALA A 378 22.33 0.38 10.62
C ALA A 378 22.57 1.67 9.81
N PHE A 379 21.62 2.60 9.75
CA PHE A 379 21.79 3.88 9.07
C PHE A 379 22.82 4.78 9.74
N TYR A 380 22.81 4.82 11.08
CA TYR A 380 23.81 5.58 11.83
C TYR A 380 25.21 5.06 11.58
N ALA A 381 25.42 3.74 11.63
CA ALA A 381 26.68 3.10 11.34
C ALA A 381 27.14 3.35 9.88
N ALA A 382 26.25 3.16 8.91
CA ALA A 382 26.53 3.43 7.50
C ALA A 382 26.93 4.89 7.26
N LYS A 383 26.19 5.83 7.86
CA LYS A 383 26.51 7.26 7.76
C LYS A 383 27.85 7.62 8.39
N SER A 384 28.16 6.98 9.52
CA SER A 384 29.44 7.18 10.23
C SER A 384 30.62 6.63 9.43
N GLU A 385 30.44 5.53 8.69
CA GLU A 385 31.49 4.90 7.90
C GLU A 385 31.71 5.57 6.54
N PHE A 386 30.63 5.75 5.76
CA PHE A 386 30.75 6.26 4.38
C PHE A 386 30.68 7.79 4.28
N GLY A 387 30.21 8.45 5.33
CA GLY A 387 30.13 9.91 5.42
C GLY A 387 29.04 10.56 4.55
N PRO A 388 28.89 11.88 4.63
CA PRO A 388 27.78 12.61 4.00
C PRO A 388 27.89 12.78 2.49
N LYS A 389 29.01 12.39 1.88
CA LYS A 389 29.23 12.53 0.43
C LYS A 389 28.91 11.25 -0.35
N ALA A 390 28.76 10.11 0.31
CA ALA A 390 28.32 8.88 -0.32
C ALA A 390 26.92 9.04 -0.94
N ILE A 391 26.61 8.24 -1.95
CA ILE A 391 25.28 8.19 -2.58
C ILE A 391 24.51 7.05 -1.90
N TYR A 392 23.33 7.36 -1.37
CA TYR A 392 22.51 6.44 -0.61
C TYR A 392 21.19 6.10 -1.34
N PRO A 393 21.20 5.22 -2.34
CA PRO A 393 19.96 4.73 -2.93
C PRO A 393 19.17 3.94 -1.90
N GLY A 394 17.93 4.37 -1.64
CA GLY A 394 17.03 3.70 -0.73
C GLY A 394 15.83 3.09 -1.44
N ASP A 395 14.99 2.44 -0.67
CA ASP A 395 13.86 1.68 -1.14
C ASP A 395 12.60 1.96 -0.30
N ILE A 396 11.50 1.25 -0.58
CA ILE A 396 10.20 1.45 0.05
C ILE A 396 9.97 0.46 1.20
N GLY A 397 9.80 1.00 2.39
CA GLY A 397 9.55 0.30 3.64
C GLY A 397 9.75 1.24 4.83
N CYS A 398 9.80 0.71 6.06
CA CYS A 398 10.11 1.53 7.25
C CYS A 398 11.42 2.30 7.08
N TYR A 399 12.36 1.72 6.38
CA TYR A 399 13.69 2.28 6.12
C TYR A 399 13.69 3.45 5.11
N THR A 400 12.58 3.75 4.42
CA THR A 400 12.42 5.04 3.70
C THR A 400 12.61 6.22 4.67
N LEU A 401 12.28 6.04 5.94
CA LEU A 401 12.49 7.05 6.99
C LEU A 401 13.98 7.30 7.31
N GLY A 402 14.91 6.56 6.71
CA GLY A 402 16.33 6.89 6.67
C GLY A 402 16.62 8.24 6.01
N THR A 403 15.65 8.81 5.26
CA THR A 403 15.72 10.20 4.75
C THR A 403 15.89 11.20 5.89
N ASN A 404 15.26 10.98 7.03
CA ASN A 404 15.38 11.85 8.21
C ASN A 404 16.81 11.85 8.78
N LEU A 405 17.53 10.71 8.68
CA LEU A 405 18.92 10.57 9.08
C LEU A 405 19.90 11.01 7.96
N ARG A 406 19.40 11.45 6.80
CA ARG A 406 20.18 11.72 5.59
C ARG A 406 21.04 10.53 5.13
N ALA A 407 20.53 9.32 5.33
CA ALA A 407 21.12 8.04 4.94
C ALA A 407 20.33 7.38 3.80
N VAL A 408 19.40 8.11 3.20
CA VAL A 408 18.61 7.74 2.01
C VAL A 408 18.46 8.99 1.15
N ASP A 409 18.97 8.95 -0.08
CA ASP A 409 18.90 10.05 -1.05
C ASP A 409 17.77 9.85 -2.06
N THR A 410 17.37 8.61 -2.34
CA THR A 410 16.34 8.29 -3.32
C THR A 410 15.41 7.22 -2.81
N ALA A 411 14.12 7.30 -3.18
CA ALA A 411 13.13 6.25 -3.00
C ALA A 411 12.12 6.33 -4.16
N VAL A 412 11.98 5.27 -4.95
CA VAL A 412 11.13 5.26 -6.15
C VAL A 412 10.02 4.22 -6.00
N ASP A 413 10.36 2.95 -6.04
CA ASP A 413 9.47 1.80 -5.86
C ASP A 413 10.21 0.65 -5.15
N MET A 414 9.52 -0.47 -4.92
CA MET A 414 10.11 -1.62 -4.25
C MET A 414 11.14 -2.32 -5.15
N GLY A 415 12.40 -2.43 -4.69
CA GLY A 415 13.52 -3.02 -5.42
C GLY A 415 14.37 -2.02 -6.19
N ALA A 416 13.96 -0.76 -6.29
CA ALA A 416 14.66 0.26 -7.07
C ALA A 416 16.05 0.59 -6.53
N SER A 417 16.31 0.47 -5.23
CA SER A 417 17.59 0.82 -4.63
C SER A 417 18.77 0.11 -5.30
N VAL A 418 18.60 -1.18 -5.63
CA VAL A 418 19.63 -1.99 -6.28
C VAL A 418 19.85 -1.56 -7.73
N SER A 419 18.77 -1.33 -8.50
CA SER A 419 18.85 -0.83 -9.88
C SER A 419 19.47 0.56 -9.96
N LEU A 420 19.08 1.45 -9.04
CA LEU A 420 19.63 2.80 -8.98
C LEU A 420 21.12 2.79 -8.60
N ALA A 421 21.55 1.90 -7.70
CA ALA A 421 22.95 1.74 -7.35
C ALA A 421 23.79 1.30 -8.57
N ASP A 422 23.30 0.33 -9.36
CA ASP A 422 23.94 -0.05 -10.63
C ASP A 422 23.99 1.17 -11.59
N GLY A 423 22.87 1.88 -11.76
CA GLY A 423 22.80 3.07 -12.60
C GLY A 423 23.79 4.16 -12.17
N PHE A 424 23.89 4.45 -10.87
CA PHE A 424 24.87 5.40 -10.34
C PHE A 424 26.31 4.94 -10.58
N PHE A 425 26.59 3.63 -10.38
CA PHE A 425 27.90 3.08 -10.67
C PHE A 425 28.28 3.24 -12.15
N GLN A 426 27.37 2.90 -13.07
CA GLN A 426 27.65 3.05 -14.51
C GLN A 426 27.89 4.53 -14.90
N ALA A 427 27.12 5.46 -14.33
CA ALA A 427 27.31 6.90 -14.54
C ALA A 427 28.65 7.39 -13.95
N ASN A 428 28.97 6.99 -12.73
CA ASN A 428 30.22 7.34 -12.04
C ASN A 428 31.44 6.84 -12.80
N ARG A 429 31.36 5.64 -13.38
CA ARG A 429 32.45 5.08 -14.23
C ARG A 429 32.72 5.95 -15.46
N LEU A 430 31.70 6.56 -16.04
CA LEU A 430 31.82 7.42 -17.22
C LEU A 430 32.32 8.83 -16.87
N THR A 431 31.93 9.35 -15.70
CA THR A 431 32.28 10.71 -15.25
C THR A 431 33.56 10.77 -14.40
N GLY A 432 34.06 9.62 -13.93
CA GLY A 432 35.18 9.54 -13.02
C GLY A 432 34.84 9.89 -11.57
N ASP A 433 33.57 9.94 -11.21
CA ASP A 433 33.13 10.12 -9.82
C ASP A 433 33.48 8.87 -9.00
N LYS A 434 34.09 9.08 -7.84
CA LYS A 434 34.57 8.02 -6.95
C LYS A 434 33.80 7.92 -5.63
N ARG A 435 32.67 8.64 -5.53
CA ARG A 435 31.87 8.59 -4.31
C ARG A 435 31.38 7.17 -4.05
N PRO A 436 31.44 6.67 -2.81
CA PRO A 436 30.83 5.39 -2.44
C PRO A 436 29.33 5.39 -2.77
N ILE A 437 28.83 4.24 -3.19
CA ILE A 437 27.39 3.99 -3.40
C ILE A 437 26.98 2.94 -2.37
N VAL A 438 26.02 3.27 -1.52
CA VAL A 438 25.56 2.44 -0.41
C VAL A 438 24.05 2.31 -0.49
N ALA A 439 23.59 1.27 -1.17
CA ALA A 439 22.16 0.97 -1.32
C ALA A 439 21.60 0.30 -0.07
N THR A 440 20.36 0.60 0.26
CA THR A 440 19.64 -0.04 1.37
C THR A 440 18.29 -0.59 0.90
N ILE A 441 17.95 -1.81 1.34
CA ILE A 441 16.70 -2.50 1.02
C ILE A 441 16.29 -3.36 2.22
N GLY A 442 14.99 -3.50 2.50
CA GLY A 442 14.50 -4.43 3.53
C GLY A 442 14.43 -5.86 3.03
N ASP A 443 14.36 -6.83 3.95
CA ASP A 443 14.24 -8.26 3.70
C ASP A 443 13.03 -8.61 2.79
N SER A 444 11.86 -8.16 3.18
CA SER A 444 10.61 -8.35 2.41
C SER A 444 10.72 -7.75 1.00
N THR A 445 11.24 -6.53 0.88
CA THR A 445 11.40 -5.85 -0.41
C THR A 445 12.50 -6.49 -1.26
N PHE A 446 13.56 -7.00 -0.65
CA PHE A 446 14.59 -7.78 -1.35
C PHE A 446 13.99 -9.03 -1.99
N LEU A 447 13.18 -9.78 -1.23
CA LEU A 447 12.47 -10.95 -1.74
C LEU A 447 11.42 -10.58 -2.79
N HIS A 448 10.76 -9.44 -2.65
CA HIS A 448 9.74 -8.95 -3.58
C HIS A 448 10.30 -8.62 -4.97
N SER A 449 11.33 -7.79 -5.05
CA SER A 449 11.85 -7.26 -6.33
C SER A 449 13.37 -7.02 -6.33
N GLY A 450 14.10 -7.25 -5.24
CA GLY A 450 15.53 -6.95 -5.16
C GLY A 450 16.45 -7.99 -5.81
N ILE A 451 15.97 -9.23 -5.97
CA ILE A 451 16.76 -10.35 -6.51
C ILE A 451 17.09 -10.14 -7.98
N VAL A 452 16.11 -9.77 -8.78
CA VAL A 452 16.27 -9.59 -10.23
C VAL A 452 17.29 -8.49 -10.56
N PRO A 453 17.19 -7.27 -10.00
CA PRO A 453 18.20 -6.24 -10.20
C PRO A 453 19.56 -6.60 -9.63
N LEU A 454 19.64 -7.40 -8.55
CA LEU A 454 20.93 -7.88 -8.04
C LEU A 454 21.64 -8.77 -9.06
N ILE A 455 20.91 -9.71 -9.69
CA ILE A 455 21.45 -10.56 -10.76
C ILE A 455 21.94 -9.69 -11.93
N ASN A 456 21.16 -8.68 -12.33
CA ASN A 456 21.55 -7.75 -13.39
C ASN A 456 22.83 -7.00 -13.03
N ALA A 457 22.91 -6.43 -11.84
CA ALA A 457 24.04 -5.65 -11.38
C ALA A 457 25.34 -6.48 -11.25
N VAL A 458 25.21 -7.74 -10.79
CA VAL A 458 26.34 -8.70 -10.80
C VAL A 458 26.79 -9.00 -12.23
N HIS A 459 25.85 -9.25 -13.14
CA HIS A 459 26.13 -9.54 -14.54
C HIS A 459 26.82 -8.36 -15.26
N THR A 460 26.45 -7.13 -14.93
CA THR A 460 27.05 -5.91 -15.53
C THR A 460 28.37 -5.51 -14.87
N GLY A 461 28.78 -6.20 -13.81
CA GLY A 461 30.01 -5.92 -13.08
C GLY A 461 29.95 -4.62 -12.26
N ALA A 462 28.77 -4.28 -11.76
CA ALA A 462 28.57 -3.14 -10.88
C ALA A 462 29.32 -3.31 -9.55
N ARG A 463 29.67 -2.19 -8.90
CA ARG A 463 30.41 -2.16 -7.64
C ARG A 463 29.77 -1.15 -6.70
N PHE A 464 29.20 -1.67 -5.62
CA PHE A 464 28.58 -0.88 -4.56
C PHE A 464 28.38 -1.74 -3.32
N VAL A 465 28.09 -1.09 -2.20
CA VAL A 465 27.67 -1.79 -0.98
C VAL A 465 26.14 -1.85 -0.97
N LEU A 466 25.59 -3.04 -0.76
CA LEU A 466 24.16 -3.25 -0.53
C LEU A 466 23.96 -3.70 0.92
N ILE A 467 23.18 -2.94 1.68
CA ILE A 467 22.75 -3.30 3.04
C ILE A 467 21.33 -3.83 2.96
N ILE A 468 21.15 -5.12 3.25
CA ILE A 468 19.83 -5.73 3.42
C ILE A 468 19.45 -5.60 4.89
N LEU A 469 18.41 -4.83 5.17
CA LEU A 469 17.89 -4.57 6.51
C LEU A 469 16.90 -5.68 6.86
N ASP A 470 17.40 -6.75 7.48
CA ASP A 470 16.61 -7.93 7.82
C ASP A 470 16.02 -7.78 9.22
N ASN A 471 14.72 -7.50 9.28
CA ASN A 471 13.98 -7.40 10.53
C ASN A 471 12.95 -8.51 10.74
N HIS A 472 13.05 -9.57 9.93
CA HIS A 472 12.28 -10.81 9.99
C HIS A 472 10.78 -10.66 9.74
N THR A 473 10.30 -9.54 9.17
CA THR A 473 8.86 -9.35 8.95
C THR A 473 8.57 -8.19 7.99
N THR A 474 7.44 -8.22 7.32
CA THR A 474 6.90 -7.05 6.60
C THR A 474 6.27 -6.08 7.61
N ALA A 475 7.11 -5.33 8.32
CA ALA A 475 6.70 -4.56 9.49
C ALA A 475 5.75 -3.39 9.18
N MET A 476 6.01 -2.63 8.10
CA MET A 476 5.28 -1.39 7.78
C MET A 476 3.77 -1.60 7.61
N THR A 477 3.36 -2.76 7.12
CA THR A 477 1.97 -3.07 6.77
C THR A 477 1.25 -3.96 7.79
N GLY A 478 1.90 -4.28 8.92
CA GLY A 478 1.30 -5.03 10.03
C GLY A 478 1.91 -6.40 10.28
N PHE A 479 3.22 -6.55 10.11
CA PHE A 479 3.99 -7.73 10.50
C PHE A 479 3.62 -9.03 9.77
N GLN A 480 3.35 -8.93 8.48
CA GLN A 480 3.06 -10.11 7.66
C GLN A 480 4.32 -10.97 7.48
N PRO A 481 4.15 -12.32 7.42
CA PRO A 481 5.27 -13.21 7.17
C PRO A 481 5.84 -13.04 5.76
N THR A 482 7.12 -13.30 5.64
CA THR A 482 7.86 -13.39 4.38
C THR A 482 8.28 -14.85 4.13
N PRO A 483 8.74 -15.21 2.94
CA PRO A 483 9.31 -16.55 2.71
C PRO A 483 10.53 -16.91 3.57
N ALA A 484 11.12 -15.94 4.27
CA ALA A 484 12.20 -16.18 5.25
C ALA A 484 11.67 -16.56 6.65
N ASN A 485 10.34 -16.58 6.86
CA ASN A 485 9.73 -17.04 8.11
C ASN A 485 9.32 -18.52 8.04
N ASP A 486 9.19 -19.17 9.19
CA ASP A 486 8.82 -20.58 9.33
C ASP A 486 7.31 -20.84 9.41
N TYR A 487 6.48 -19.82 9.22
CA TYR A 487 5.02 -19.89 9.25
C TYR A 487 4.36 -19.15 8.07
N LEU A 488 3.14 -19.60 7.75
CA LEU A 488 2.30 -19.09 6.66
C LEU A 488 1.28 -18.06 7.16
N ALA A 489 0.50 -17.47 6.24
CA ALA A 489 -0.52 -16.45 6.52
C ALA A 489 -1.55 -16.86 7.58
N ASP A 490 -1.87 -18.14 7.70
CA ASP A 490 -2.85 -18.67 8.68
C ASP A 490 -2.22 -19.24 9.96
N GLY A 491 -0.90 -19.10 10.10
CA GLY A 491 -0.11 -19.58 11.24
C GLY A 491 0.32 -21.05 11.11
N ALA A 492 0.07 -21.70 9.97
CA ALA A 492 0.60 -23.04 9.71
C ALA A 492 2.11 -22.98 9.46
N ALA A 493 2.83 -24.08 9.78
CA ALA A 493 4.26 -24.15 9.52
C ALA A 493 4.56 -24.09 8.02
N ALA A 494 5.58 -23.32 7.64
CA ALA A 494 6.08 -23.28 6.28
C ALA A 494 6.81 -24.59 5.93
N THR A 495 6.70 -25.03 4.70
CA THR A 495 7.42 -26.25 4.24
C THR A 495 8.92 -26.01 4.10
N HIS A 496 9.29 -24.81 3.69
CA HIS A 496 10.69 -24.36 3.52
C HIS A 496 10.82 -22.90 3.93
N VAL A 497 11.98 -22.58 4.48
CA VAL A 497 12.38 -21.22 4.83
C VAL A 497 13.47 -20.77 3.87
N VAL A 498 13.34 -19.61 3.28
CA VAL A 498 14.32 -19.04 2.36
C VAL A 498 15.44 -18.39 3.14
N SER A 499 16.69 -18.82 2.92
CA SER A 499 17.89 -18.17 3.46
C SER A 499 18.28 -16.99 2.56
N ILE A 500 18.14 -15.77 3.03
CA ILE A 500 18.56 -14.57 2.30
C ILE A 500 20.06 -14.60 2.01
N PRO A 501 20.98 -14.95 2.96
CA PRO A 501 22.40 -15.05 2.67
C PRO A 501 22.74 -16.03 1.55
N ASP A 502 22.10 -17.21 1.52
CA ASP A 502 22.37 -18.22 0.49
C ASP A 502 21.81 -17.81 -0.86
N LEU A 503 20.64 -17.15 -0.87
CA LEU A 503 20.06 -16.59 -2.08
C LEU A 503 20.98 -15.52 -2.70
N VAL A 504 21.51 -14.61 -1.88
CA VAL A 504 22.46 -13.58 -2.33
C VAL A 504 23.73 -14.21 -2.92
N ARG A 505 24.31 -15.22 -2.24
CA ARG A 505 25.47 -15.98 -2.78
C ARG A 505 25.14 -16.65 -4.12
N SER A 506 23.93 -17.21 -4.23
CA SER A 506 23.48 -17.86 -5.46
C SER A 506 23.32 -16.87 -6.64
N CYS A 507 23.12 -15.59 -6.37
CA CYS A 507 23.14 -14.53 -7.38
C CYS A 507 24.56 -14.20 -7.90
N GLY A 508 25.61 -14.80 -7.34
CA GLY A 508 27.00 -14.58 -7.75
C GLY A 508 27.73 -13.47 -6.97
N VAL A 509 27.22 -13.06 -5.85
CA VAL A 509 27.86 -12.08 -4.97
C VAL A 509 29.02 -12.72 -4.21
N GLY A 510 30.24 -12.18 -4.35
CA GLY A 510 31.46 -12.71 -3.74
C GLY A 510 31.65 -12.30 -2.27
N PHE A 511 31.13 -11.17 -1.86
CA PHE A 511 31.20 -10.68 -0.49
C PHE A 511 29.82 -10.66 0.15
N VAL A 512 29.57 -11.56 1.11
CA VAL A 512 28.31 -11.63 1.87
C VAL A 512 28.64 -11.78 3.35
N ARG A 513 28.18 -10.83 4.17
CA ARG A 513 28.32 -10.86 5.63
C ARG A 513 26.98 -10.64 6.30
N VAL A 514 26.77 -11.30 7.42
CA VAL A 514 25.64 -11.09 8.32
C VAL A 514 26.19 -10.48 9.61
N ALA A 515 25.62 -9.38 10.07
CA ALA A 515 26.06 -8.71 11.28
C ALA A 515 24.89 -8.02 11.99
N ASP A 516 24.95 -7.96 13.32
CA ASP A 516 23.96 -7.26 14.13
C ASP A 516 24.26 -5.74 14.14
N PRO A 517 23.35 -4.88 13.66
CA PRO A 517 23.56 -3.44 13.66
C PRO A 517 23.58 -2.81 15.07
N PHE A 518 23.25 -3.58 16.12
CA PHE A 518 23.36 -3.13 17.51
C PHE A 518 24.77 -3.27 18.07
N ASP A 519 25.61 -4.10 17.47
CA ASP A 519 27.05 -4.10 17.70
C ASP A 519 27.71 -3.10 16.73
N HIS A 520 27.70 -1.82 17.09
CA HIS A 520 28.14 -0.73 16.21
C HIS A 520 29.58 -0.89 15.74
N ASP A 521 30.50 -1.32 16.61
CA ASP A 521 31.91 -1.46 16.26
C ASP A 521 32.13 -2.59 15.27
N GLN A 522 31.53 -3.76 15.53
CA GLN A 522 31.59 -4.89 14.60
C GLN A 522 30.92 -4.54 13.27
N PHE A 523 29.71 -3.95 13.32
CA PHE A 523 28.94 -3.62 12.12
C PHE A 523 29.67 -2.61 11.23
N ARG A 524 30.28 -1.56 11.81
CA ARG A 524 31.11 -0.61 11.09
C ARG A 524 32.35 -1.28 10.49
N GLY A 525 33.00 -2.17 11.21
CA GLY A 525 34.12 -2.95 10.68
C GLY A 525 33.74 -3.74 9.43
N VAL A 526 32.58 -4.40 9.47
CA VAL A 526 32.03 -5.15 8.31
C VAL A 526 31.70 -4.20 7.15
N LEU A 527 31.17 -3.01 7.41
CA LEU A 527 30.90 -2.00 6.37
C LEU A 527 32.19 -1.48 5.72
N SER A 528 33.25 -1.29 6.51
CA SER A 528 34.59 -0.91 6.00
C SER A 528 35.16 -2.00 5.09
N GLU A 529 35.13 -3.28 5.50
CA GLU A 529 35.52 -4.41 4.66
C GLU A 529 34.71 -4.47 3.34
N ALA A 530 33.40 -4.20 3.43
CA ALA A 530 32.52 -4.19 2.27
C ALA A 530 32.88 -3.07 1.29
N GLN A 531 33.26 -1.89 1.79
CA GLN A 531 33.74 -0.78 0.97
C GLN A 531 35.05 -1.12 0.28
N ASP A 532 36.01 -1.65 1.01
CA ASP A 532 37.31 -2.05 0.47
C ASP A 532 37.14 -3.07 -0.65
N TYR A 533 36.27 -4.08 -0.44
CA TYR A 533 35.95 -5.06 -1.48
C TYR A 533 35.28 -4.40 -2.70
N ALA A 534 34.29 -3.54 -2.50
CA ALA A 534 33.60 -2.88 -3.62
C ALA A 534 34.53 -1.95 -4.43
N GLN A 535 35.57 -1.38 -3.81
CA GLN A 535 36.54 -0.50 -4.47
C GLN A 535 37.75 -1.24 -5.08
N ALA A 536 37.98 -2.49 -4.70
CA ALA A 536 39.09 -3.28 -5.21
C ALA A 536 39.03 -3.46 -6.73
N ALA A 537 40.18 -3.61 -7.39
CA ALA A 537 40.27 -3.77 -8.84
C ALA A 537 39.51 -5.01 -9.36
N ASP A 538 39.50 -6.06 -8.58
CA ASP A 538 38.78 -7.33 -8.80
C ASP A 538 37.52 -7.47 -7.94
N GLY A 539 37.09 -6.36 -7.32
CA GLY A 539 35.91 -6.31 -6.47
C GLY A 539 34.59 -6.36 -7.25
N GLY A 540 33.49 -6.30 -6.52
CA GLY A 540 32.13 -6.38 -7.05
C GLY A 540 31.12 -5.75 -6.10
N ILE A 541 29.91 -6.26 -6.11
CA ILE A 541 28.89 -5.90 -5.13
C ILE A 541 29.22 -6.57 -3.79
N ALA A 542 29.29 -5.76 -2.73
CA ALA A 542 29.41 -6.26 -1.36
C ALA A 542 28.03 -6.21 -0.69
N VAL A 543 27.55 -7.34 -0.17
CA VAL A 543 26.26 -7.41 0.53
C VAL A 543 26.49 -7.62 2.02
N VAL A 544 25.93 -6.71 2.82
CA VAL A 544 25.91 -6.79 4.28
C VAL A 544 24.45 -6.95 4.71
N ILE A 545 24.13 -8.04 5.41
CA ILE A 545 22.80 -8.30 5.96
C ILE A 545 22.81 -7.83 7.41
N ALA A 546 22.08 -6.75 7.66
CA ALA A 546 21.87 -6.18 9.00
C ALA A 546 20.73 -6.96 9.67
N ASP A 547 21.10 -8.03 10.38
CA ASP A 547 20.18 -9.01 10.92
C ASP A 547 19.83 -8.66 12.37
N ARG A 548 18.60 -8.21 12.57
CA ARG A 548 18.02 -8.05 13.91
C ARG A 548 16.51 -7.90 13.84
N PRO A 549 15.74 -8.69 14.62
CA PRO A 549 14.28 -8.66 14.64
C PRO A 549 13.68 -7.28 14.92
N CYS A 550 12.50 -7.02 14.35
CA CYS A 550 11.76 -5.79 14.59
C CYS A 550 11.33 -5.68 16.07
N VAL A 551 11.69 -4.59 16.72
CA VAL A 551 11.40 -4.33 18.14
C VAL A 551 9.90 -4.36 18.49
N LEU A 552 9.03 -4.06 17.54
CA LEU A 552 7.58 -4.11 17.74
C LEU A 552 6.99 -5.50 17.51
N TYR A 553 7.68 -6.32 16.73
CA TYR A 553 7.26 -7.67 16.42
C TYR A 553 7.80 -8.68 17.43
N GLU A 554 9.09 -8.58 17.78
CA GLU A 554 9.74 -9.38 18.81
C GLU A 554 10.30 -8.50 19.96
N PRO A 555 9.43 -7.98 20.84
CA PRO A 555 9.88 -7.10 21.92
C PRO A 555 10.91 -7.75 22.86
N THR A 556 10.91 -9.09 22.96
CA THR A 556 11.86 -9.87 23.79
C THR A 556 13.29 -9.78 23.30
N SER A 557 13.51 -9.68 21.97
CA SER A 557 14.86 -9.55 21.40
C SER A 557 15.61 -8.29 21.85
N VAL A 558 14.88 -7.26 22.24
CA VAL A 558 15.44 -6.03 22.83
C VAL A 558 15.57 -6.18 24.36
N ARG A 559 14.61 -6.88 25.01
CA ARG A 559 14.57 -7.02 26.48
C ARG A 559 15.68 -7.89 27.05
N GLU A 560 16.21 -8.84 26.29
CA GLU A 560 17.34 -9.67 26.74
C GLU A 560 18.65 -8.89 26.87
N ALA A 561 18.74 -7.73 26.25
CA ALA A 561 19.91 -6.85 26.25
C ALA A 561 19.54 -5.43 26.76
N LEU A 562 18.65 -5.32 27.75
CA LEU A 562 18.29 -4.03 28.33
C LEU A 562 19.52 -3.33 28.87
N LEU A 563 19.79 -2.15 28.35
CA LEU A 563 20.84 -1.26 28.80
C LEU A 563 20.21 0.10 29.09
N PRO A 564 19.61 0.29 30.28
CA PRO A 564 19.08 1.58 30.71
C PRO A 564 20.16 2.65 30.58
N VAL A 565 19.78 3.81 30.14
CA VAL A 565 20.72 4.91 29.86
C VAL A 565 20.26 6.19 30.55
N ILE A 566 21.23 6.96 31.00
CA ILE A 566 21.02 8.30 31.56
C ILE A 566 21.84 9.33 30.79
N VAL A 567 21.38 10.57 30.83
CA VAL A 567 22.13 11.72 30.34
C VAL A 567 22.81 12.39 31.54
N THR A 568 24.13 12.47 31.50
CA THR A 568 24.90 13.07 32.59
C THR A 568 24.70 14.59 32.70
N GLU A 569 25.08 15.18 33.81
CA GLU A 569 24.94 16.63 34.04
C GLU A 569 25.85 17.47 33.12
N GLU A 570 26.92 16.88 32.60
CA GLU A 570 27.85 17.53 31.69
C GLU A 570 27.30 17.72 30.26
N CYS A 571 26.13 17.19 29.97
CA CYS A 571 25.49 17.37 28.65
C CYS A 571 25.21 18.84 28.38
N ASP A 572 25.81 19.38 27.32
CA ASP A 572 25.75 20.77 26.91
C ASP A 572 24.73 21.06 25.81
N GLY A 573 23.80 20.14 25.56
CA GLY A 573 22.75 20.33 24.55
C GLY A 573 23.26 20.49 23.12
N CYS A 574 24.41 19.90 22.76
CA CYS A 574 25.00 20.03 21.41
C CYS A 574 24.14 19.48 20.25
N ARG A 575 23.08 18.74 20.55
CA ARG A 575 22.05 18.24 19.64
C ARG A 575 22.48 17.12 18.68
N TYR A 576 23.74 16.75 18.66
CA TYR A 576 24.22 15.76 17.69
C TYR A 576 23.46 14.42 17.76
N CYS A 577 23.25 13.87 18.97
CA CYS A 577 22.48 12.64 19.14
C CYS A 577 21.00 12.80 18.72
N VAL A 578 20.42 14.00 18.85
CA VAL A 578 19.05 14.28 18.39
C VAL A 578 18.98 14.30 16.86
N GLU A 579 19.94 14.93 16.19
CA GLU A 579 19.94 15.17 14.74
C GLU A 579 20.54 13.99 13.93
N ALA A 580 21.60 13.36 14.45
CA ALA A 580 22.30 12.30 13.73
C ALA A 580 21.71 10.91 13.96
N PHE A 581 21.17 10.67 15.17
CA PHE A 581 20.56 9.38 15.52
C PHE A 581 19.03 9.41 15.45
N GLU A 582 18.41 10.59 15.71
CA GLU A 582 16.99 10.86 15.48
C GLU A 582 16.03 9.90 16.21
N CYS A 583 16.39 9.43 17.41
CA CYS A 583 15.50 8.59 18.20
C CYS A 583 14.33 9.41 18.78
N PRO A 584 13.06 8.97 18.63
CA PRO A 584 11.90 9.70 19.16
C PRO A 584 11.92 9.87 20.68
N ALA A 585 12.65 8.97 21.40
CA ALA A 585 12.81 9.07 22.85
C ALA A 585 13.83 10.14 23.28
N ILE A 586 14.58 10.73 22.34
CA ILE A 586 15.62 11.72 22.64
C ILE A 586 15.16 13.08 22.15
N SER A 587 15.13 14.06 23.02
CA SER A 587 14.77 15.45 22.69
C SER A 587 15.63 16.44 23.45
N LEU A 588 15.59 17.72 23.04
CA LEU A 588 16.14 18.79 23.86
C LEU A 588 15.21 19.09 25.04
N SER A 589 15.81 19.42 26.19
CA SER A 589 15.08 20.01 27.31
C SER A 589 14.35 21.29 26.89
N ALA A 590 13.35 21.72 27.67
CA ALA A 590 12.55 22.90 27.36
C ALA A 590 13.39 24.17 27.21
N ASP A 591 14.45 24.32 28.02
CA ASP A 591 15.42 25.42 27.97
C ASP A 591 16.55 25.22 26.95
N ARG A 592 16.55 24.06 26.26
CA ARG A 592 17.56 23.63 25.27
C ARG A 592 19.00 23.54 25.80
N SER A 593 19.18 23.49 27.11
CA SER A 593 20.50 23.42 27.74
C SER A 593 21.10 22.02 27.72
N ARG A 594 20.27 20.98 27.64
CA ARG A 594 20.69 19.57 27.64
C ARG A 594 19.77 18.70 26.78
N VAL A 595 20.11 17.45 26.64
CA VAL A 595 19.27 16.42 26.04
C VAL A 595 18.53 15.67 27.15
N ASP A 596 17.26 15.38 26.91
CA ASP A 596 16.41 14.56 27.76
C ASP A 596 15.99 13.27 27.07
N ILE A 597 15.78 12.20 27.86
CA ILE A 597 15.26 10.93 27.40
C ILE A 597 13.84 10.75 27.94
N ASP A 598 12.86 10.55 27.05
CA ASP A 598 11.49 10.19 27.45
C ASP A 598 11.43 8.69 27.75
N TYR A 599 11.52 8.33 29.02
CA TYR A 599 11.48 6.95 29.49
C TYR A 599 10.12 6.27 29.31
N LYS A 600 9.06 7.00 28.94
CA LYS A 600 7.75 6.39 28.61
C LYS A 600 7.75 5.69 27.27
N ILE A 601 8.61 6.13 26.35
CA ILE A 601 8.72 5.57 25.01
C ILE A 601 10.10 4.94 24.73
N CYS A 602 11.09 5.17 25.61
CA CYS A 602 12.40 4.53 25.55
C CYS A 602 12.25 3.03 25.79
N VAL A 603 12.88 2.21 24.95
CA VAL A 603 12.92 0.74 25.07
C VAL A 603 14.24 0.23 25.66
N GLU A 604 15.06 1.12 26.19
CA GLU A 604 16.33 0.79 26.89
C GLU A 604 17.32 -0.03 26.04
N CYS A 605 17.35 0.21 24.74
CA CYS A 605 18.21 -0.54 23.81
C CYS A 605 19.69 -0.13 23.85
N GLY A 606 20.07 0.94 24.56
CA GLY A 606 21.45 1.41 24.69
C GLY A 606 22.07 2.07 23.46
N GLN A 607 21.43 2.02 22.30
CA GLN A 607 22.01 2.42 21.01
C GLN A 607 22.35 3.93 20.89
N CYS A 608 21.81 4.74 21.77
CA CYS A 608 22.12 6.17 21.81
C CYS A 608 23.44 6.50 22.51
N ILE A 609 24.06 5.55 23.20
CA ILE A 609 25.38 5.71 23.83
C ILE A 609 26.40 6.05 22.74
N ASP A 610 26.47 5.26 21.68
CA ASP A 610 27.39 5.47 20.56
C ASP A 610 27.07 6.72 19.74
N ALA A 611 25.80 7.14 19.77
CA ALA A 611 25.39 8.38 19.14
C ALA A 611 25.84 9.64 19.89
N CYS A 612 26.22 9.54 21.17
CA CYS A 612 26.77 10.64 21.93
C CYS A 612 28.30 10.68 21.83
N TYR A 613 28.84 11.31 20.78
CA TYR A 613 30.29 11.40 20.58
C TYR A 613 31.06 12.08 21.73
N LYS A 614 30.38 12.78 22.64
CA LYS A 614 30.93 13.38 23.86
C LYS A 614 30.89 12.45 25.07
N GLY A 615 30.21 11.29 24.96
CA GLY A 615 30.10 10.33 26.05
C GLY A 615 29.17 10.77 27.20
N PHE A 616 28.23 11.67 26.98
CA PHE A 616 27.30 12.17 28.01
C PHE A 616 26.02 11.33 28.12
N ILE A 617 25.79 10.37 27.23
CA ILE A 617 24.77 9.33 27.38
C ILE A 617 25.50 8.07 27.82
N VAL A 618 25.22 7.60 29.01
CA VAL A 618 25.95 6.48 29.62
C VAL A 618 24.98 5.43 30.14
N PRO A 619 25.41 4.16 30.31
CA PRO A 619 24.61 3.17 31.00
C PRO A 619 24.26 3.62 32.41
N GLU A 620 23.02 3.38 32.82
CA GLU A 620 22.63 3.58 34.21
C GLU A 620 23.26 2.47 35.08
N VAL A 621 24.11 2.85 36.01
CA VAL A 621 24.73 1.92 36.94
C VAL A 621 23.70 1.60 38.03
N MET A 622 22.97 0.47 37.88
CA MET A 622 22.07 -0.04 38.89
C MET A 622 22.88 -0.34 40.18
N THR A 623 22.60 0.38 41.23
CA THR A 623 23.19 0.05 42.53
C THR A 623 22.61 -1.27 43.05
N THR A 624 23.43 -2.10 43.69
CA THR A 624 23.11 -3.47 44.11
C THR A 624 21.90 -3.61 45.06
N GLU A 625 21.31 -2.53 45.52
CA GLU A 625 20.08 -2.51 46.32
C GLU A 625 18.78 -2.55 45.50
N GLU A 626 18.79 -2.09 44.25
CA GLU A 626 17.61 -2.07 43.37
C GLU A 626 17.36 -3.37 42.62
N GLN A 627 18.31 -4.30 42.62
CA GLN A 627 18.17 -5.64 42.03
C GLN A 627 17.36 -6.63 42.88
N ARG A 628 16.81 -6.20 44.03
CA ARG A 628 16.09 -7.05 44.99
C ARG A 628 14.60 -6.74 45.16
N VAL A 629 13.97 -5.98 44.27
CA VAL A 629 12.52 -5.74 44.30
C VAL A 629 11.83 -6.42 43.11
#